data_c4046663877476b834799072d491beca
#
_entry.id   c4046663877476b834799072d491beca
#
_cell.length_a   1.000
_cell.length_b   1.000
_cell.length_c   1.000
_cell.angle_alpha   90.00
_cell.angle_beta   90.00
_cell.angle_gamma   90.00
#
_symmetry.space_group_name_H-M   'P 1'
#
loop_
_entity.id
_entity.type
_entity.pdbx_description
1 polymer ?
#
loop_
_entity_poly.entity_id
_entity_poly.type
_entity_poly.pdbx_seq_one_letter_code
_entity_poly.pdbx_strand_id
1 'polypeptide(L)'
;MRILNRIFLFLLASIIFTSETFGQVAKAPDRKSGEGPFNRLIIRGVTIINGNVAPPIGPMDVIVEGNKITSIKRAGYLNLPLDPDRGPEIREGDRVIEAEGMYLLPGFVDMHGHIGGTAQGADAEYVFKLWLAHGITTVRDPSAGNGLAWVLDQKDKSARNEITAPRIFAYTSFGQDLTDIPLKYASSNTKDKKGIALPEKLAGPITNAEEARAWVRANAARGADGIKFFGASPEVMDAALRENRKLGLGSACHHSQLNVGWWNVLNSARAGLTSMEHWYGLPEALFEDKTVQNYPPDYNYNNEQDRFGQAGRLWKQAAKPGSEKWNQVMDELLALDFTIDPTFNIYEASRDLMRARRAEWHETYTLPSLWEFYQPSMKSHGSYWHFWGTEEEVAWKENYKIWMKFINEYKNKGGRVTTGSDSGFIFQLYGFAYIRELELLREAGFHPLEVIRSATLYGAQALGVDDKIGTIEIGKLADMIIIEVNPLENLKVLYGTGAIKLTKDNKVVRVGGVKFTIKDGIVYDAKRLLEDVKAMVDKKKNELNYVIYQPGMKDK
;
A
#
# COMPACT_ATOMS: atom_id res chain seq x y z
N MET A 1 -36.12 -8.60 73.08
CA MET A 1 -34.98 -7.69 72.88
C MET A 1 -33.74 -8.49 72.69
N ARG A 2 -33.42 -8.88 71.48
CA ARG A 2 -32.15 -9.43 71.07
C ARG A 2 -31.90 -9.01 69.63
N ILE A 3 -30.93 -8.14 69.43
CA ILE A 3 -30.45 -7.65 68.15
C ILE A 3 -29.47 -8.72 67.62
N LEU A 4 -29.82 -9.35 66.50
CA LEU A 4 -28.89 -10.25 65.77
C LEU A 4 -28.17 -9.44 64.73
N ASN A 5 -26.87 -9.24 64.92
CA ASN A 5 -25.92 -8.79 63.92
C ASN A 5 -25.78 -9.86 62.84
N ARG A 6 -26.11 -9.53 61.59
CA ARG A 6 -25.69 -10.28 60.39
C ARG A 6 -24.54 -9.53 59.77
N ILE A 7 -23.35 -10.08 59.94
CA ILE A 7 -22.15 -9.69 59.23
C ILE A 7 -22.29 -10.24 57.80
N PHE A 8 -22.45 -9.36 56.80
CA PHE A 8 -22.32 -9.71 55.41
C PHE A 8 -20.84 -9.67 55.03
N LEU A 9 -20.24 -10.85 54.83
CA LEU A 9 -18.92 -10.97 54.17
C LEU A 9 -19.08 -10.64 52.71
N PHE A 10 -18.61 -9.47 52.26
CA PHE A 10 -18.37 -9.18 50.85
C PHE A 10 -17.07 -9.88 50.46
N LEU A 11 -17.20 -10.99 49.73
CA LEU A 11 -16.11 -11.54 48.95
C LEU A 11 -15.87 -10.57 47.79
N LEU A 12 -14.84 -9.72 47.87
CA LEU A 12 -14.25 -9.03 46.73
C LEU A 12 -13.58 -10.10 45.87
N ALA A 13 -14.28 -10.58 44.84
CA ALA A 13 -13.65 -11.25 43.75
C ALA A 13 -12.85 -10.17 42.98
N SER A 14 -11.56 -10.08 43.26
CA SER A 14 -10.64 -9.33 42.41
C SER A 14 -10.61 -10.01 41.05
N ILE A 15 -11.41 -9.50 40.13
CA ILE A 15 -11.24 -9.81 38.71
C ILE A 15 -9.91 -9.16 38.33
N ILE A 16 -8.86 -9.96 38.34
CA ILE A 16 -7.60 -9.62 37.71
C ILE A 16 -7.95 -9.52 36.22
N PHE A 17 -8.20 -8.31 35.75
CA PHE A 17 -8.05 -8.01 34.34
C PHE A 17 -6.58 -8.27 34.01
N THR A 18 -6.28 -9.46 33.53
CA THR A 18 -5.08 -9.66 32.75
C THR A 18 -5.22 -8.70 31.59
N SER A 19 -4.49 -7.58 31.66
CA SER A 19 -4.18 -6.81 30.46
C SER A 19 -3.56 -7.81 29.50
N GLU A 20 -4.35 -8.28 28.52
CA GLU A 20 -3.76 -8.95 27.37
C GLU A 20 -2.75 -7.95 26.84
N THR A 21 -1.50 -8.22 27.09
CA THR A 21 -0.39 -7.62 26.34
C THR A 21 -0.63 -8.07 24.93
N PHE A 22 -1.24 -7.19 24.11
CA PHE A 22 -1.30 -7.38 22.69
C PHE A 22 0.14 -7.61 22.24
N GLY A 23 0.46 -8.86 21.93
CA GLY A 23 1.79 -9.26 21.53
C GLY A 23 2.22 -8.49 20.29
N GLN A 24 3.49 -8.19 20.19
CA GLN A 24 4.05 -7.60 18.98
C GLN A 24 3.74 -8.54 17.80
N VAL A 25 3.41 -7.99 16.63
CA VAL A 25 3.23 -8.76 15.38
C VAL A 25 4.45 -9.65 15.13
N ALA A 26 4.23 -10.92 14.79
CA ALA A 26 5.33 -11.84 14.54
C ALA A 26 6.10 -11.41 13.27
N LYS A 27 7.43 -11.47 13.38
CA LYS A 27 8.34 -11.25 12.26
C LYS A 27 8.23 -12.40 11.26
N ALA A 28 8.55 -12.14 9.99
CA ALA A 28 8.64 -13.21 9.01
C ALA A 28 9.74 -14.21 9.40
N PRO A 29 9.48 -15.52 9.30
CA PRO A 29 10.47 -16.57 9.52
C PRO A 29 11.51 -16.59 8.39
N ASP A 30 12.56 -17.37 8.60
CA ASP A 30 13.56 -17.62 7.57
C ASP A 30 12.91 -18.18 6.30
N ARG A 31 13.44 -17.77 5.14
CA ARG A 31 12.90 -18.06 3.84
C ARG A 31 12.85 -19.56 3.55
N LYS A 32 11.65 -20.05 3.29
CA LYS A 32 11.38 -21.42 2.82
C LYS A 32 10.74 -21.45 1.44
N SER A 33 10.27 -20.31 0.94
CA SER A 33 9.65 -20.17 -0.38
C SER A 33 10.59 -19.46 -1.35
N GLY A 34 10.40 -19.70 -2.64
CA GLY A 34 11.23 -19.14 -3.71
C GLY A 34 12.50 -19.93 -3.98
N GLU A 35 12.85 -19.98 -5.26
CA GLU A 35 14.03 -20.67 -5.79
C GLU A 35 15.13 -19.66 -6.13
N GLY A 36 16.38 -20.00 -5.89
CA GLY A 36 17.53 -19.15 -6.20
C GLY A 36 18.11 -18.39 -4.96
N PRO A 37 18.97 -17.36 -5.15
CA PRO A 37 19.34 -16.82 -6.45
C PRO A 37 20.09 -17.87 -7.31
N PHE A 38 19.92 -17.77 -8.63
CA PHE A 38 20.60 -18.62 -9.58
C PHE A 38 21.89 -17.94 -10.08
N ASN A 39 22.91 -18.71 -10.43
CA ASN A 39 24.05 -18.16 -11.15
C ASN A 39 23.56 -17.50 -12.45
N ARG A 40 22.60 -18.18 -13.12
CA ARG A 40 21.99 -17.66 -14.34
C ARG A 40 20.54 -18.13 -14.45
N LEU A 41 19.62 -17.17 -14.62
CA LEU A 41 18.20 -17.40 -14.90
C LEU A 41 17.90 -16.91 -16.32
N ILE A 42 17.25 -17.72 -17.12
CA ILE A 42 16.88 -17.42 -18.50
C ILE A 42 15.35 -17.47 -18.60
N ILE A 43 14.74 -16.35 -19.01
CA ILE A 43 13.32 -16.23 -19.32
C ILE A 43 13.19 -16.19 -20.84
N ARG A 44 12.61 -17.23 -21.47
CA ARG A 44 12.61 -17.39 -22.91
C ARG A 44 11.28 -17.00 -23.55
N GLY A 45 11.38 -16.26 -24.67
CA GLY A 45 10.26 -15.99 -25.57
C GLY A 45 9.16 -15.07 -25.04
N VAL A 46 9.44 -14.31 -23.99
CA VAL A 46 8.44 -13.48 -23.30
C VAL A 46 8.14 -12.18 -24.06
N THR A 47 6.92 -11.64 -23.94
CA THR A 47 6.60 -10.27 -24.36
C THR A 47 6.83 -9.30 -23.20
N ILE A 48 7.71 -8.33 -23.38
CA ILE A 48 8.05 -7.33 -22.35
C ILE A 48 7.10 -6.15 -22.42
N ILE A 49 6.50 -5.79 -21.29
CA ILE A 49 5.79 -4.53 -21.00
C ILE A 49 6.68 -3.74 -20.05
N ASN A 50 7.43 -2.78 -20.56
CA ASN A 50 8.61 -2.25 -19.87
C ASN A 50 8.31 -1.33 -18.66
N GLY A 51 7.09 -0.82 -18.51
CA GLY A 51 6.78 0.14 -17.42
C GLY A 51 7.04 1.61 -17.78
N ASN A 52 7.65 1.91 -18.91
CA ASN A 52 7.96 3.27 -19.38
C ASN A 52 6.99 3.80 -20.45
N VAL A 53 5.79 3.20 -20.57
CA VAL A 53 4.75 3.43 -21.58
C VAL A 53 5.15 3.11 -23.02
N ALA A 54 6.34 2.54 -23.25
CA ALA A 54 6.69 2.02 -24.56
C ALA A 54 5.75 0.85 -24.95
N PRO A 55 5.44 0.67 -26.25
CA PRO A 55 4.69 -0.48 -26.72
C PRO A 55 5.34 -1.80 -26.30
N PRO A 56 4.54 -2.85 -25.99
CA PRO A 56 5.09 -4.18 -25.70
C PRO A 56 5.98 -4.69 -26.82
N ILE A 57 7.04 -5.38 -26.46
CA ILE A 57 8.00 -5.97 -27.41
C ILE A 57 8.22 -7.45 -27.11
N GLY A 58 8.12 -8.32 -28.12
CA GLY A 58 8.31 -9.77 -27.98
C GLY A 58 8.34 -10.47 -29.34
N PRO A 59 8.70 -11.80 -29.38
CA PRO A 59 9.25 -12.55 -28.25
C PRO A 59 10.70 -12.17 -27.95
N MET A 60 11.04 -12.11 -26.65
CA MET A 60 12.37 -11.74 -26.15
C MET A 60 12.89 -12.79 -25.17
N ASP A 61 14.19 -13.01 -25.17
CA ASP A 61 14.90 -13.71 -24.13
C ASP A 61 15.54 -12.72 -23.16
N VAL A 62 15.30 -12.91 -21.87
CA VAL A 62 15.86 -12.09 -20.80
C VAL A 62 16.75 -12.96 -19.93
N ILE A 63 18.01 -12.54 -19.73
CA ILE A 63 18.99 -13.26 -18.91
C ILE A 63 19.27 -12.44 -17.65
N VAL A 64 19.24 -13.13 -16.52
CA VAL A 64 19.60 -12.61 -15.19
C VAL A 64 20.81 -13.39 -14.70
N GLU A 65 21.85 -12.70 -14.25
CA GLU A 65 23.00 -13.31 -13.56
C GLU A 65 23.07 -12.74 -12.14
N GLY A 66 23.03 -13.63 -11.16
CA GLY A 66 22.84 -13.25 -9.77
C GLY A 66 21.50 -12.53 -9.57
N ASN A 67 21.53 -11.24 -9.29
CA ASN A 67 20.32 -10.43 -9.11
C ASN A 67 20.12 -9.33 -10.17
N LYS A 68 20.88 -9.35 -11.28
CA LYS A 68 20.83 -8.30 -12.32
C LYS A 68 20.43 -8.84 -13.67
N ILE A 69 19.66 -8.05 -14.41
CA ILE A 69 19.39 -8.28 -15.82
C ILE A 69 20.67 -8.00 -16.61
N THR A 70 21.22 -8.99 -17.30
CA THR A 70 22.49 -8.87 -18.04
C THR A 70 22.30 -8.89 -19.55
N SER A 71 21.16 -9.43 -20.05
CA SER A 71 20.89 -9.48 -21.49
C SER A 71 19.38 -9.46 -21.78
N ILE A 72 19.02 -8.75 -22.85
CA ILE A 72 17.68 -8.74 -23.44
C ILE A 72 17.87 -8.87 -24.94
N LYS A 73 17.42 -9.98 -25.54
CA LYS A 73 17.60 -10.27 -26.97
C LYS A 73 16.31 -10.78 -27.61
N ARG A 74 16.14 -10.52 -28.89
CA ARG A 74 15.03 -11.07 -29.67
C ARG A 74 15.18 -12.59 -29.77
N ALA A 75 14.13 -13.33 -29.39
CA ALA A 75 14.07 -14.79 -29.43
C ALA A 75 13.51 -15.36 -30.75
N GLY A 76 12.81 -14.53 -31.52
CA GLY A 76 12.13 -14.98 -32.74
C GLY A 76 11.23 -13.90 -33.34
N TYR A 77 10.18 -14.34 -34.02
CA TYR A 77 9.16 -13.48 -34.62
C TYR A 77 7.78 -13.84 -34.07
N LEU A 78 6.92 -12.84 -33.99
CA LEU A 78 5.55 -13.02 -33.50
C LEU A 78 4.80 -14.07 -34.36
N ASN A 79 4.05 -14.96 -33.70
CA ASN A 79 3.26 -16.04 -34.30
C ASN A 79 4.08 -17.09 -35.09
N LEU A 80 5.39 -17.14 -34.88
CA LEU A 80 6.24 -18.22 -35.34
C LEU A 80 6.89 -18.91 -34.15
N PRO A 81 7.20 -20.22 -34.24
CA PRO A 81 7.97 -20.90 -33.20
C PRO A 81 9.27 -20.14 -32.91
N LEU A 82 9.71 -20.21 -31.67
CA LEU A 82 11.01 -19.64 -31.28
C LEU A 82 12.12 -20.23 -32.14
N ASP A 83 13.02 -19.38 -32.58
CA ASP A 83 14.19 -19.78 -33.37
C ASP A 83 15.23 -20.42 -32.42
N PRO A 84 15.49 -21.73 -32.52
CA PRO A 84 16.44 -22.40 -31.64
C PRO A 84 17.85 -21.88 -31.81
N ASP A 85 18.23 -21.37 -33.02
CA ASP A 85 19.57 -20.85 -33.30
C ASP A 85 19.77 -19.44 -32.71
N ARG A 86 18.71 -18.76 -32.31
CA ARG A 86 18.76 -17.43 -31.69
C ARG A 86 18.69 -17.47 -30.16
N GLY A 87 18.35 -18.64 -29.60
CA GLY A 87 18.28 -18.81 -28.15
C GLY A 87 19.65 -18.65 -27.48
N PRO A 88 19.69 -18.30 -26.19
CA PRO A 88 20.91 -18.36 -25.42
C PRO A 88 21.38 -19.79 -25.29
N GLU A 89 22.72 -20.02 -25.39
CA GLU A 89 23.30 -21.29 -25.02
C GLU A 89 22.90 -21.65 -23.59
N ILE A 90 22.29 -22.81 -23.40
CA ILE A 90 21.92 -23.33 -22.09
C ILE A 90 23.11 -24.08 -21.51
N ARG A 91 23.51 -23.71 -20.28
CA ARG A 91 24.66 -24.28 -19.57
C ARG A 91 24.17 -25.11 -18.38
N GLU A 92 25.03 -26.01 -17.94
CA GLU A 92 24.76 -26.76 -16.70
C GLU A 92 24.57 -25.79 -15.52
N GLY A 93 23.50 -25.98 -14.77
CA GLY A 93 23.13 -25.12 -13.64
C GLY A 93 22.27 -23.89 -14.00
N ASP A 94 21.96 -23.66 -15.28
CA ASP A 94 21.01 -22.63 -15.68
C ASP A 94 19.58 -22.97 -15.21
N ARG A 95 18.87 -21.99 -14.72
CA ARG A 95 17.42 -22.08 -14.54
C ARG A 95 16.72 -21.46 -15.75
N VAL A 96 15.95 -22.27 -16.47
CA VAL A 96 15.19 -21.78 -17.63
C VAL A 96 13.70 -21.72 -17.27
N ILE A 97 13.06 -20.60 -17.62
CA ILE A 97 11.62 -20.41 -17.59
C ILE A 97 11.14 -20.23 -19.03
N GLU A 98 10.44 -21.23 -19.55
CA GLU A 98 9.78 -21.12 -20.85
C GLU A 98 8.55 -20.20 -20.68
N ALA A 99 8.60 -19.05 -21.34
CA ALA A 99 7.62 -17.97 -21.20
C ALA A 99 7.05 -17.52 -22.57
N GLU A 100 7.10 -18.38 -23.59
CA GLU A 100 6.48 -18.10 -24.88
C GLU A 100 4.99 -17.82 -24.72
N GLY A 101 4.52 -16.72 -25.30
CA GLY A 101 3.13 -16.24 -25.16
C GLY A 101 2.80 -15.58 -23.83
N MET A 102 3.73 -15.51 -22.88
CA MET A 102 3.56 -14.83 -21.59
C MET A 102 4.08 -13.39 -21.65
N TYR A 103 3.80 -12.63 -20.59
CA TYR A 103 4.15 -11.22 -20.45
C TYR A 103 5.08 -11.03 -19.25
N LEU A 104 6.12 -10.21 -19.44
CA LEU A 104 7.08 -9.80 -18.42
C LEU A 104 6.89 -8.32 -18.12
N LEU A 105 6.64 -7.99 -16.86
CA LEU A 105 6.54 -6.62 -16.35
C LEU A 105 7.61 -6.38 -15.29
N PRO A 106 8.00 -5.12 -15.01
CA PRO A 106 8.73 -4.80 -13.79
C PRO A 106 7.90 -5.18 -12.56
N GLY A 107 8.57 -5.54 -11.47
CA GLY A 107 7.92 -5.76 -10.19
C GLY A 107 7.17 -4.51 -9.71
N PHE A 108 6.01 -4.69 -9.13
CA PHE A 108 5.18 -3.61 -8.64
C PHE A 108 5.78 -2.96 -7.39
N VAL A 109 5.51 -1.66 -7.25
CA VAL A 109 5.92 -0.82 -6.12
C VAL A 109 4.68 -0.33 -5.39
N ASP A 110 4.42 -0.85 -4.19
CA ASP A 110 3.32 -0.38 -3.33
C ASP A 110 3.82 0.78 -2.47
N MET A 111 3.36 1.99 -2.77
CA MET A 111 3.81 3.21 -2.10
C MET A 111 3.12 3.47 -0.76
N HIS A 112 2.16 2.60 -0.37
CA HIS A 112 1.43 2.71 0.89
C HIS A 112 1.08 1.33 1.43
N GLY A 113 2.09 0.58 1.88
CA GLY A 113 1.94 -0.78 2.36
C GLY A 113 2.22 -0.92 3.86
N HIS A 114 1.20 -1.14 4.67
CA HIS A 114 1.35 -1.44 6.09
C HIS A 114 1.73 -2.91 6.31
N ILE A 115 2.80 -3.18 7.07
CA ILE A 115 3.24 -4.55 7.36
C ILE A 115 2.41 -5.12 8.51
N GLY A 116 1.16 -5.45 8.25
CA GLY A 116 0.25 -5.99 9.24
C GLY A 116 0.03 -5.07 10.44
N GLY A 117 -0.38 -5.64 11.54
CA GLY A 117 -0.61 -4.88 12.77
C GLY A 117 -1.28 -5.72 13.86
N THR A 118 -1.11 -5.31 15.11
CA THR A 118 -1.71 -6.00 16.26
C THR A 118 -3.23 -5.99 16.20
N ALA A 119 -3.82 -4.85 15.80
CA ALA A 119 -5.28 -4.73 15.68
C ALA A 119 -5.86 -5.63 14.58
N GLN A 120 -5.11 -5.83 13.48
CA GLN A 120 -5.46 -6.73 12.39
C GLN A 120 -5.19 -8.20 12.71
N GLY A 121 -4.31 -8.47 13.68
CA GLY A 121 -3.82 -9.82 13.96
C GLY A 121 -3.12 -10.47 12.75
N ALA A 122 -2.48 -9.65 11.92
CA ALA A 122 -1.84 -10.06 10.68
C ALA A 122 -0.31 -10.02 10.83
N ASP A 123 0.33 -11.18 10.79
CA ASP A 123 1.77 -11.33 10.89
C ASP A 123 2.49 -10.99 9.58
N ALA A 124 3.78 -10.67 9.66
CA ALA A 124 4.58 -10.26 8.50
C ALA A 124 4.64 -11.33 7.40
N GLU A 125 4.76 -12.62 7.74
CA GLU A 125 4.80 -13.70 6.75
C GLU A 125 3.55 -13.74 5.87
N TYR A 126 2.38 -13.62 6.50
CA TYR A 126 1.09 -13.60 5.81
C TYR A 126 1.00 -12.41 4.83
N VAL A 127 1.36 -11.22 5.28
CA VAL A 127 1.32 -9.99 4.47
C VAL A 127 2.31 -10.08 3.31
N PHE A 128 3.55 -10.47 3.56
CA PHE A 128 4.60 -10.56 2.54
C PHE A 128 4.28 -11.58 1.45
N LYS A 129 3.75 -12.74 1.82
CA LYS A 129 3.33 -13.77 0.85
C LYS A 129 2.20 -13.26 -0.03
N LEU A 130 1.21 -12.55 0.52
CA LEU A 130 0.14 -11.94 -0.26
C LEU A 130 0.67 -10.87 -1.23
N TRP A 131 1.60 -10.02 -0.79
CA TRP A 131 2.21 -9.03 -1.68
C TRP A 131 2.98 -9.68 -2.83
N LEU A 132 3.87 -10.62 -2.53
CA LEU A 132 4.64 -11.33 -3.57
C LEU A 132 3.73 -12.15 -4.50
N ALA A 133 2.65 -12.74 -4.00
CA ALA A 133 1.68 -13.46 -4.84
C ALA A 133 0.93 -12.56 -5.84
N HIS A 134 0.96 -11.24 -5.62
CA HIS A 134 0.38 -10.24 -6.51
C HIS A 134 1.42 -9.39 -7.24
N GLY A 135 2.69 -9.84 -7.27
CA GLY A 135 3.75 -9.18 -8.04
C GLY A 135 4.37 -7.96 -7.36
N ILE A 136 4.05 -7.67 -6.11
CA ILE A 136 4.61 -6.53 -5.38
C ILE A 136 6.01 -6.92 -4.89
N THR A 137 7.05 -6.33 -5.49
CA THR A 137 8.46 -6.60 -5.16
C THR A 137 9.08 -5.53 -4.28
N THR A 138 8.44 -4.36 -4.19
CA THR A 138 8.91 -3.22 -3.38
C THR A 138 7.74 -2.58 -2.67
N VAL A 139 7.93 -2.24 -1.38
CA VAL A 139 6.91 -1.61 -0.54
C VAL A 139 7.53 -0.44 0.22
N ARG A 140 6.82 0.67 0.28
CA ARG A 140 7.05 1.71 1.28
C ARG A 140 6.10 1.47 2.46
N ASP A 141 6.65 1.07 3.62
CA ASP A 141 5.90 1.09 4.88
C ASP A 141 5.86 2.54 5.38
N PRO A 142 4.68 3.19 5.32
CA PRO A 142 4.62 4.63 5.53
C PRO A 142 4.74 5.05 7.00
N SER A 143 4.57 4.13 7.95
CA SER A 143 4.42 4.52 9.35
C SER A 143 5.30 3.77 10.33
N ALA A 144 5.96 2.71 9.92
CA ALA A 144 6.63 1.76 10.82
C ALA A 144 5.75 1.37 12.02
N GLY A 145 4.49 1.02 11.75
CA GLY A 145 3.46 0.77 12.79
C GLY A 145 3.85 -0.28 13.83
N ASN A 146 4.72 -1.23 13.46
CA ASN A 146 5.30 -2.23 14.37
C ASN A 146 6.58 -1.74 15.09
N GLY A 147 6.92 -0.47 14.96
CA GLY A 147 8.14 0.14 15.46
C GLY A 147 9.29 0.14 14.46
N LEU A 148 10.03 1.27 14.39
CA LEU A 148 11.10 1.46 13.41
C LEU A 148 12.16 0.36 13.45
N ALA A 149 12.62 -0.05 14.65
CA ALA A 149 13.60 -1.12 14.80
C ALA A 149 13.11 -2.47 14.26
N TRP A 150 11.82 -2.76 14.45
CA TRP A 150 11.20 -3.98 13.92
C TRP A 150 11.16 -3.97 12.38
N VAL A 151 10.73 -2.84 11.77
CA VAL A 151 10.66 -2.71 10.31
C VAL A 151 12.05 -2.73 9.69
N LEU A 152 13.04 -2.06 10.28
CA LEU A 152 14.44 -2.09 9.83
C LEU A 152 15.04 -3.51 9.88
N ASP A 153 14.68 -4.32 10.87
CA ASP A 153 15.09 -5.73 10.90
C ASP A 153 14.50 -6.53 9.73
N GLN A 154 13.20 -6.36 9.45
CA GLN A 154 12.56 -7.01 8.30
C GLN A 154 13.12 -6.50 6.96
N LYS A 155 13.39 -5.21 6.84
CA LYS A 155 14.05 -4.60 5.69
C LYS A 155 15.42 -5.23 5.40
N ASP A 156 16.27 -5.31 6.41
CA ASP A 156 17.61 -5.87 6.23
C ASP A 156 17.60 -7.37 5.90
N LYS A 157 16.72 -8.14 6.56
CA LYS A 157 16.54 -9.55 6.23
C LYS A 157 16.00 -9.75 4.82
N SER A 158 15.04 -8.92 4.40
CA SER A 158 14.55 -8.93 3.02
C SER A 158 15.65 -8.58 2.02
N ALA A 159 16.47 -7.56 2.31
CA ALA A 159 17.57 -7.15 1.43
C ALA A 159 18.64 -8.24 1.25
N ARG A 160 18.81 -9.11 2.25
CA ARG A 160 19.70 -10.30 2.16
C ARG A 160 18.99 -11.57 1.67
N ASN A 161 17.70 -11.47 1.30
CA ASN A 161 16.87 -12.61 0.91
C ASN A 161 16.78 -13.73 1.98
N GLU A 162 16.92 -13.37 3.25
CA GLU A 162 16.80 -14.29 4.39
C GLU A 162 15.35 -14.62 4.73
N ILE A 163 14.41 -13.78 4.33
CA ILE A 163 12.97 -13.96 4.52
C ILE A 163 12.22 -13.87 3.18
N THR A 164 11.02 -14.43 3.12
CA THR A 164 10.11 -14.29 1.96
C THR A 164 9.40 -12.94 2.07
N ALA A 165 9.93 -11.91 1.43
CA ALA A 165 9.43 -10.53 1.55
C ALA A 165 9.78 -9.66 0.34
N PRO A 166 8.96 -8.64 0.01
CA PRO A 166 9.36 -7.59 -0.92
C PRO A 166 10.48 -6.72 -0.32
N ARG A 167 11.12 -5.88 -1.12
CA ARG A 167 12.03 -4.81 -0.69
C ARG A 167 11.25 -3.80 0.13
N ILE A 168 11.77 -3.37 1.28
CA ILE A 168 11.06 -2.49 2.22
C ILE A 168 11.77 -1.15 2.32
N PHE A 169 11.00 -0.06 2.20
CA PHE A 169 11.38 1.29 2.59
C PHE A 169 10.66 1.64 3.89
N ALA A 170 11.41 1.90 4.95
CA ALA A 170 10.89 2.12 6.30
C ALA A 170 10.73 3.61 6.60
N TYR A 171 9.49 4.11 6.61
CA TYR A 171 9.16 5.47 7.04
C TYR A 171 8.63 5.46 8.47
N THR A 172 8.87 6.52 9.21
CA THR A 172 8.31 6.71 10.56
C THR A 172 7.34 7.88 10.58
N SER A 173 6.35 7.87 11.48
CA SER A 173 5.28 8.85 11.52
C SER A 173 5.64 10.10 12.30
N PHE A 174 5.24 11.27 11.80
CA PHE A 174 5.34 12.58 12.44
C PHE A 174 4.00 13.31 12.43
N GLY A 175 3.62 13.84 13.59
CA GLY A 175 2.39 14.61 13.72
C GLY A 175 1.19 13.77 14.12
N GLN A 176 0.00 14.35 14.01
CA GLN A 176 -1.22 13.82 14.58
C GLN A 176 -2.38 13.89 13.60
N ASP A 177 -3.12 12.81 13.48
CA ASP A 177 -4.40 12.77 12.77
C ASP A 177 -5.60 12.70 13.74
N LEU A 178 -5.48 11.98 14.85
CA LEU A 178 -6.52 11.79 15.86
C LEU A 178 -6.21 12.57 17.13
N THR A 179 -7.22 13.24 17.69
CA THR A 179 -7.08 14.13 18.85
C THR A 179 -6.84 13.39 20.16
N ASP A 180 -7.35 12.17 20.30
CA ASP A 180 -7.30 11.33 21.50
C ASP A 180 -6.11 10.36 21.51
N ILE A 181 -5.45 10.19 20.38
CA ILE A 181 -4.19 9.47 20.32
C ILE A 181 -3.10 10.49 20.67
N PRO A 182 -2.46 10.39 21.85
CA PRO A 182 -1.29 11.20 22.16
C PRO A 182 -0.34 11.08 20.97
N LEU A 183 0.32 12.16 20.59
CA LEU A 183 1.33 12.17 19.53
C LEU A 183 2.27 10.97 19.71
N LYS A 184 1.79 9.80 19.35
CA LYS A 184 2.58 8.57 19.32
C LYS A 184 3.41 8.67 18.07
N TYR A 185 4.55 9.32 18.19
CA TYR A 185 5.61 9.11 17.23
C TYR A 185 5.90 7.62 17.24
N ALA A 186 5.42 6.91 16.24
CA ALA A 186 5.25 5.45 16.21
C ALA A 186 6.53 4.63 16.41
N SER A 187 7.52 5.11 16.99
CA SER A 187 8.76 4.43 17.32
C SER A 187 9.56 5.16 18.38
N SER A 188 8.92 6.16 19.03
CA SER A 188 9.62 7.10 19.89
C SER A 188 10.43 6.43 21.02
N ASN A 189 9.92 5.35 21.59
CA ASN A 189 10.54 4.70 22.74
C ASN A 189 11.29 3.40 22.43
N THR A 190 11.34 2.97 21.15
CA THR A 190 12.10 1.77 20.78
C THR A 190 13.51 2.12 20.37
N LYS A 191 14.48 1.35 20.83
CA LYS A 191 15.84 1.39 20.31
C LYS A 191 15.84 0.85 18.89
N ASP A 192 16.64 1.47 18.01
CA ASP A 192 16.92 0.90 16.69
C ASP A 192 17.86 -0.33 16.81
N LYS A 193 18.22 -0.94 15.69
CA LYS A 193 19.17 -2.07 15.65
C LYS A 193 20.55 -1.73 16.21
N LYS A 194 20.93 -0.46 16.20
CA LYS A 194 22.21 0.03 16.73
C LYS A 194 22.09 0.37 18.23
N GLY A 195 20.94 0.14 18.84
CA GLY A 195 20.66 0.51 20.23
C GLY A 195 20.38 2.01 20.43
N ILE A 196 20.19 2.77 19.36
CA ILE A 196 19.91 4.21 19.42
C ILE A 196 18.44 4.41 19.75
N ALA A 197 18.14 4.99 20.91
CA ALA A 197 16.80 5.40 21.30
C ALA A 197 16.53 6.85 20.87
N LEU A 198 15.26 7.18 20.66
CA LEU A 198 14.86 8.58 20.55
C LEU A 198 15.09 9.26 21.91
N PRO A 199 15.72 10.45 21.96
CA PRO A 199 15.86 11.20 23.21
C PRO A 199 14.51 11.39 23.90
N GLU A 200 14.44 11.23 25.20
CA GLU A 200 13.19 11.29 25.98
C GLU A 200 12.38 12.58 25.72
N LYS A 201 13.06 13.72 25.64
CA LYS A 201 12.44 15.02 25.30
C LYS A 201 11.78 15.06 23.92
N LEU A 202 12.13 14.15 23.02
CA LEU A 202 11.55 14.04 21.66
C LEU A 202 10.52 12.88 21.59
N ALA A 203 10.30 12.18 22.67
CA ALA A 203 9.27 11.13 22.77
C ALA A 203 7.87 11.67 23.08
N GLY A 204 7.78 12.96 23.45
CA GLY A 204 6.55 13.67 23.76
C GLY A 204 6.06 14.55 22.59
N PRO A 205 5.11 15.43 22.87
CA PRO A 205 4.62 16.41 21.90
C PRO A 205 5.74 17.31 21.39
N ILE A 206 5.83 17.48 20.07
CA ILE A 206 6.73 18.43 19.42
C ILE A 206 6.00 19.76 19.28
N THR A 207 6.51 20.79 19.93
CA THR A 207 5.77 22.06 20.10
C THR A 207 6.40 23.24 19.38
N ASN A 208 7.64 23.09 18.90
CA ASN A 208 8.37 24.18 18.24
C ASN A 208 9.28 23.66 17.11
N ALA A 209 9.78 24.60 16.31
CA ALA A 209 10.60 24.32 15.12
C ALA A 209 11.92 23.61 15.44
N GLU A 210 12.56 23.88 16.59
CA GLU A 210 13.83 23.26 16.95
C GLU A 210 13.64 21.78 17.33
N GLU A 211 12.64 21.47 18.13
CA GLU A 211 12.26 20.11 18.47
C GLU A 211 11.89 19.32 17.22
N ALA A 212 11.14 19.91 16.28
CA ALA A 212 10.77 19.30 15.00
C ALA A 212 12.02 18.91 14.20
N ARG A 213 12.96 19.81 14.01
CA ARG A 213 14.24 19.53 13.33
C ARG A 213 15.06 18.45 14.07
N ALA A 214 15.13 18.54 15.40
CA ALA A 214 15.85 17.56 16.20
C ALA A 214 15.23 16.16 16.10
N TRP A 215 13.91 16.07 16.07
CA TRP A 215 13.18 14.80 15.89
C TRP A 215 13.48 14.16 14.52
N VAL A 216 13.45 14.97 13.45
CA VAL A 216 13.77 14.50 12.10
C VAL A 216 15.20 13.95 12.03
N ARG A 217 16.19 14.72 12.55
CA ARG A 217 17.61 14.27 12.62
C ARG A 217 17.77 12.97 13.42
N ALA A 218 17.07 12.84 14.54
CA ALA A 218 17.14 11.66 15.38
C ALA A 218 16.63 10.42 14.65
N ASN A 219 15.53 10.51 13.91
CA ASN A 219 14.99 9.38 13.13
C ASN A 219 15.83 9.05 11.89
N ALA A 220 16.41 10.04 11.23
CA ALA A 220 17.40 9.83 10.18
C ALA A 220 18.61 9.03 10.71
N ALA A 221 19.15 9.43 11.86
CA ALA A 221 20.28 8.72 12.51
C ALA A 221 19.92 7.27 12.91
N ARG A 222 18.65 7.00 13.19
CA ARG A 222 18.13 5.66 13.50
C ARG A 222 17.96 4.79 12.25
N GLY A 223 18.06 5.36 11.04
CA GLY A 223 18.03 4.62 9.79
C GLY A 223 16.66 4.63 9.07
N ALA A 224 15.76 5.54 9.42
CA ALA A 224 14.54 5.74 8.65
C ALA A 224 14.88 6.16 7.21
N ASP A 225 14.20 5.60 6.21
CA ASP A 225 14.33 6.01 4.81
C ASP A 225 13.53 7.29 4.52
N GLY A 226 12.56 7.59 5.35
CA GLY A 226 11.69 8.73 5.18
C GLY A 226 10.75 8.95 6.38
N ILE A 227 9.91 9.96 6.23
CA ILE A 227 8.94 10.36 7.26
C ILE A 227 7.55 10.48 6.63
N LYS A 228 6.56 9.86 7.28
CA LYS A 228 5.13 10.05 7.03
C LYS A 228 4.62 11.17 7.92
N PHE A 229 4.25 12.26 7.32
CA PHE A 229 3.65 13.40 8.00
C PHE A 229 2.13 13.25 8.09
N PHE A 230 1.55 13.81 9.14
CA PHE A 230 0.10 13.97 9.32
C PHE A 230 -0.25 15.46 9.48
N GLY A 231 -0.21 15.97 10.69
CA GLY A 231 -0.49 17.37 10.96
C GLY A 231 0.16 17.87 12.24
N ALA A 232 0.52 19.14 12.23
CA ALA A 232 1.00 19.89 13.38
C ALA A 232 0.76 21.37 13.12
N SER A 233 1.23 22.26 14.01
CA SER A 233 1.19 23.70 13.73
C SER A 233 2.04 24.05 12.48
N PRO A 234 1.70 25.09 11.74
CA PRO A 234 2.44 25.49 10.53
C PRO A 234 3.96 25.62 10.76
N GLU A 235 4.38 26.22 11.87
CA GLU A 235 5.80 26.36 12.23
C GLU A 235 6.51 25.01 12.37
N VAL A 236 5.86 24.06 13.05
CA VAL A 236 6.40 22.73 13.31
C VAL A 236 6.47 21.91 12.00
N MET A 237 5.41 21.97 11.17
CA MET A 237 5.37 21.29 9.88
C MET A 237 6.44 21.84 8.92
N ASP A 238 6.54 23.14 8.76
CA ASP A 238 7.55 23.77 7.91
C ASP A 238 8.97 23.37 8.32
N ALA A 239 9.27 23.46 9.62
CA ALA A 239 10.58 23.12 10.15
C ALA A 239 10.94 21.64 9.94
N ALA A 240 10.00 20.74 10.18
CA ALA A 240 10.20 19.30 10.00
C ALA A 240 10.40 18.93 8.52
N LEU A 241 9.56 19.44 7.62
CA LEU A 241 9.64 19.18 6.17
C LEU A 241 10.94 19.71 5.56
N ARG A 242 11.35 20.94 5.91
CA ARG A 242 12.62 21.50 5.41
C ARG A 242 13.83 20.71 5.90
N GLU A 243 13.84 20.27 7.16
CA GLU A 243 14.93 19.45 7.69
C GLU A 243 14.95 18.06 7.03
N ASN A 244 13.77 17.46 6.82
CA ASN A 244 13.64 16.20 6.09
C ASN A 244 14.25 16.30 4.68
N ARG A 245 13.87 17.34 3.92
CA ARG A 245 14.43 17.59 2.59
C ARG A 245 15.94 17.82 2.62
N LYS A 246 16.44 18.59 3.59
CA LYS A 246 17.88 18.86 3.77
C LYS A 246 18.69 17.59 3.98
N LEU A 247 18.10 16.59 4.67
CA LEU A 247 18.74 15.30 4.92
C LEU A 247 18.57 14.31 3.77
N GLY A 248 17.84 14.67 2.71
CA GLY A 248 17.57 13.80 1.57
C GLY A 248 16.65 12.60 1.89
N LEU A 249 15.89 12.69 2.97
CA LEU A 249 14.93 11.65 3.32
C LEU A 249 13.69 11.73 2.43
N GLY A 250 13.08 10.58 2.13
CA GLY A 250 11.76 10.54 1.51
C GLY A 250 10.70 11.16 2.41
N SER A 251 9.61 11.61 1.84
CA SER A 251 8.47 12.13 2.59
C SER A 251 7.14 11.78 1.97
N ALA A 252 6.16 11.49 2.83
CA ALA A 252 4.77 11.26 2.50
C ALA A 252 3.89 12.02 3.48
N CYS A 253 2.67 12.39 3.10
CA CYS A 253 1.76 13.06 4.02
C CYS A 253 0.31 12.60 3.83
N HIS A 254 -0.28 12.09 4.92
CA HIS A 254 -1.73 12.08 5.09
C HIS A 254 -2.08 13.39 5.82
N HIS A 255 -2.52 14.42 5.10
CA HIS A 255 -2.82 15.71 5.73
C HIS A 255 -3.99 15.55 6.70
N SER A 256 -3.74 15.83 7.98
CA SER A 256 -4.77 15.79 9.01
C SER A 256 -5.87 16.81 8.72
N GLN A 257 -7.11 16.35 8.66
CA GLN A 257 -8.28 17.23 8.47
C GLN A 257 -8.41 18.31 9.57
N LEU A 258 -7.79 18.11 10.73
CA LEU A 258 -7.71 19.12 11.80
C LEU A 258 -6.87 20.34 11.40
N ASN A 259 -5.93 20.17 10.48
CA ASN A 259 -4.91 21.18 10.18
C ASN A 259 -5.03 21.78 8.78
N VAL A 260 -5.78 21.15 7.86
CA VAL A 260 -5.79 21.54 6.42
C VAL A 260 -6.36 22.93 6.15
N GLY A 261 -7.10 23.53 7.08
CA GLY A 261 -7.58 24.91 6.98
C GLY A 261 -6.45 25.96 7.04
N TRP A 262 -5.32 25.63 7.66
CA TRP A 262 -4.15 26.51 7.77
C TRP A 262 -2.85 25.92 7.21
N TRP A 263 -2.82 24.60 6.96
CA TRP A 263 -1.69 23.91 6.37
C TRP A 263 -2.16 22.80 5.43
N ASN A 264 -2.28 23.11 4.16
CA ASN A 264 -2.75 22.20 3.12
C ASN A 264 -1.60 21.66 2.25
N VAL A 265 -1.92 20.95 1.18
CA VAL A 265 -0.94 20.32 0.29
C VAL A 265 0.06 21.31 -0.30
N LEU A 266 -0.36 22.54 -0.68
CA LEU A 266 0.55 23.54 -1.24
C LEU A 266 1.56 24.03 -0.21
N ASN A 267 1.15 24.24 1.04
CA ASN A 267 2.07 24.58 2.12
C ASN A 267 3.14 23.50 2.30
N SER A 268 2.72 22.24 2.35
CA SER A 268 3.62 21.09 2.49
C SER A 268 4.56 20.94 1.30
N ALA A 269 4.06 21.05 0.06
CA ALA A 269 4.87 20.93 -1.16
C ALA A 269 5.93 22.04 -1.23
N ARG A 270 5.58 23.32 -0.92
CA ARG A 270 6.51 24.45 -0.82
C ARG A 270 7.57 24.25 0.27
N ALA A 271 7.22 23.59 1.37
CA ALA A 271 8.15 23.25 2.45
C ALA A 271 9.06 22.05 2.11
N GLY A 272 8.78 21.31 1.02
CA GLY A 272 9.63 20.24 0.52
C GLY A 272 9.08 18.85 0.69
N LEU A 273 7.79 18.69 0.97
CA LEU A 273 7.10 17.41 0.89
C LEU A 273 7.20 16.85 -0.54
N THR A 274 7.55 15.59 -0.70
CA THR A 274 7.74 14.94 -2.01
C THR A 274 6.52 14.17 -2.50
N SER A 275 5.70 13.64 -1.59
CA SER A 275 4.46 12.95 -1.96
C SER A 275 3.34 13.16 -0.95
N MET A 276 2.10 13.16 -1.44
CA MET A 276 0.91 13.06 -0.60
C MET A 276 0.21 11.71 -0.80
N GLU A 277 -0.45 11.30 0.26
CA GLU A 277 -1.34 10.15 0.28
C GLU A 277 -2.79 10.62 0.19
N HIS A 278 -3.67 9.78 -0.38
CA HIS A 278 -5.10 10.08 -0.42
C HIS A 278 -5.40 11.41 -1.10
N TRP A 279 -6.05 12.34 -0.42
CA TRP A 279 -6.50 13.60 -1.00
C TRP A 279 -6.74 14.74 0.00
N TYR A 280 -6.68 14.50 1.31
CA TYR A 280 -6.89 15.57 2.30
C TYR A 280 -5.87 16.70 2.14
N GLY A 281 -6.33 17.93 2.24
CA GLY A 281 -5.52 19.11 1.99
C GLY A 281 -5.49 19.55 0.52
N LEU A 282 -5.93 18.68 -0.42
CA LEU A 282 -6.00 19.03 -1.84
C LEU A 282 -7.29 19.78 -2.20
N PRO A 283 -8.50 19.34 -1.79
CA PRO A 283 -9.71 20.15 -1.95
C PRO A 283 -9.61 21.51 -1.25
N GLU A 284 -8.99 21.55 -0.06
CA GLU A 284 -8.80 22.80 0.70
C GLU A 284 -7.86 23.79 -0.03
N ALA A 285 -6.85 23.30 -0.72
CA ALA A 285 -6.00 24.13 -1.59
C ALA A 285 -6.77 24.69 -2.80
N LEU A 286 -7.86 24.04 -3.18
CA LEU A 286 -8.73 24.41 -4.29
C LEU A 286 -9.91 25.31 -3.87
N PHE A 287 -10.05 25.71 -2.62
CA PHE A 287 -11.11 26.63 -2.22
C PHE A 287 -10.88 28.03 -2.83
N GLU A 288 -11.94 28.67 -3.31
CA GLU A 288 -11.90 29.99 -3.97
C GLU A 288 -12.22 31.11 -3.00
N ASP A 289 -13.26 30.96 -2.19
CA ASP A 289 -13.85 32.01 -1.36
C ASP A 289 -13.77 31.73 0.15
N LYS A 290 -13.09 30.68 0.55
CA LYS A 290 -12.99 30.21 1.94
C LYS A 290 -11.67 29.49 2.19
N THR A 291 -11.33 29.30 3.48
CA THR A 291 -10.15 28.56 3.93
C THR A 291 -10.50 27.33 4.76
N VAL A 292 -11.76 27.22 5.20
CA VAL A 292 -12.25 26.12 6.05
C VAL A 292 -13.36 25.36 5.36
N GLN A 293 -13.47 24.08 5.70
CA GLN A 293 -14.52 23.19 5.21
C GLN A 293 -15.90 23.66 5.72
N ASN A 294 -16.91 23.51 4.87
CA ASN A 294 -18.28 23.74 5.27
C ASN A 294 -18.87 22.45 5.85
N TYR A 295 -18.69 22.26 7.16
CA TYR A 295 -19.23 21.13 7.90
C TYR A 295 -20.52 21.52 8.63
N PRO A 296 -21.40 20.56 8.95
CA PRO A 296 -22.56 20.78 9.81
C PRO A 296 -22.15 21.37 11.17
N PRO A 297 -23.03 22.18 11.82
CA PRO A 297 -22.73 22.80 13.12
C PRO A 297 -22.48 21.80 14.27
N ASP A 298 -23.01 20.58 14.15
CA ASP A 298 -22.88 19.47 15.10
C ASP A 298 -21.75 18.50 14.74
N TYR A 299 -20.91 18.82 13.73
CA TYR A 299 -19.79 18.01 13.32
C TYR A 299 -18.80 17.79 14.47
N ASN A 300 -18.44 16.52 14.67
CA ASN A 300 -17.44 16.12 15.65
C ASN A 300 -16.34 15.30 14.99
N TYR A 301 -15.13 15.86 14.95
CA TYR A 301 -13.98 15.20 14.33
C TYR A 301 -13.65 13.82 14.93
N ASN A 302 -13.85 13.62 16.24
CA ASN A 302 -13.60 12.34 16.90
C ASN A 302 -14.67 11.28 16.58
N ASN A 303 -15.82 11.68 16.04
CA ASN A 303 -16.78 10.76 15.48
C ASN A 303 -16.36 10.40 14.05
N GLU A 304 -15.81 9.22 13.85
CA GLU A 304 -15.32 8.79 12.52
C GLU A 304 -16.42 8.75 11.46
N GLN A 305 -17.68 8.51 11.83
CA GLN A 305 -18.78 8.55 10.88
C GLN A 305 -19.06 9.96 10.36
N ASP A 306 -19.01 10.96 11.24
CA ASP A 306 -19.13 12.37 10.85
C ASP A 306 -17.92 12.76 9.98
N ARG A 307 -16.72 12.40 10.43
CA ARG A 307 -15.48 12.73 9.76
C ARG A 307 -15.46 12.20 8.33
N PHE A 308 -15.67 10.90 8.14
CA PHE A 308 -15.65 10.30 6.81
C PHE A 308 -16.94 10.57 6.01
N GLY A 309 -18.10 10.74 6.66
CA GLY A 309 -19.33 11.18 6.00
C GLY A 309 -19.18 12.56 5.35
N GLN A 310 -18.56 13.52 6.06
CA GLN A 310 -18.29 14.86 5.51
C GLN A 310 -17.11 14.85 4.54
N ALA A 311 -16.12 13.98 4.73
CA ALA A 311 -15.03 13.79 3.77
C ALA A 311 -15.55 13.46 2.36
N GLY A 312 -16.59 12.64 2.25
CA GLY A 312 -17.27 12.33 0.99
C GLY A 312 -17.94 13.52 0.28
N ARG A 313 -17.92 14.71 0.90
CA ARG A 313 -18.53 15.94 0.36
C ARG A 313 -17.51 17.05 0.07
N LEU A 314 -16.22 16.82 0.31
CA LEU A 314 -15.21 17.87 0.25
C LEU A 314 -14.86 18.29 -1.19
N TRP A 315 -14.75 17.38 -2.12
CA TRP A 315 -14.45 17.72 -3.50
C TRP A 315 -15.53 18.56 -4.19
N LYS A 316 -16.78 18.51 -3.71
CA LYS A 316 -17.84 19.41 -4.16
C LYS A 316 -17.68 20.84 -3.66
N GLN A 317 -16.85 21.07 -2.64
CA GLN A 317 -16.55 22.38 -2.10
C GLN A 317 -15.34 23.03 -2.78
N ALA A 318 -14.58 22.27 -3.55
CA ALA A 318 -13.43 22.72 -4.31
C ALA A 318 -13.85 23.50 -5.56
N ALA A 319 -12.92 24.25 -6.12
CA ALA A 319 -13.05 24.91 -7.40
C ALA A 319 -13.47 23.93 -8.48
N LYS A 320 -14.30 24.37 -9.43
CA LYS A 320 -14.79 23.52 -10.51
C LYS A 320 -13.65 23.02 -11.39
N PRO A 321 -13.73 21.75 -11.87
CA PRO A 321 -12.78 21.23 -12.83
C PRO A 321 -12.60 22.17 -14.03
N GLY A 322 -11.34 22.49 -14.37
CA GLY A 322 -10.99 23.39 -15.47
C GLY A 322 -11.04 24.89 -15.14
N SER A 323 -11.46 25.29 -13.94
CA SER A 323 -11.41 26.71 -13.51
C SER A 323 -9.97 27.21 -13.36
N GLU A 324 -9.80 28.51 -13.24
CA GLU A 324 -8.47 29.12 -13.03
C GLU A 324 -7.79 28.57 -11.76
N LYS A 325 -8.50 28.57 -10.64
CA LYS A 325 -7.97 28.05 -9.36
C LYS A 325 -7.57 26.57 -9.44
N TRP A 326 -8.40 25.75 -10.11
CA TRP A 326 -8.11 24.34 -10.35
C TRP A 326 -6.78 24.14 -11.11
N ASN A 327 -6.59 24.92 -12.18
CA ASN A 327 -5.36 24.85 -12.98
C ASN A 327 -4.16 25.42 -12.22
N GLN A 328 -4.30 26.53 -11.50
CA GLN A 328 -3.21 27.14 -10.71
C GLN A 328 -2.63 26.15 -9.69
N VAL A 329 -3.50 25.46 -8.91
CA VAL A 329 -3.05 24.48 -7.91
C VAL A 329 -2.34 23.32 -8.60
N MET A 330 -2.87 22.82 -9.69
CA MET A 330 -2.29 21.72 -10.46
C MET A 330 -0.92 22.11 -11.03
N ASP A 331 -0.82 23.27 -11.67
CA ASP A 331 0.42 23.76 -12.30
C ASP A 331 1.50 24.04 -11.24
N GLU A 332 1.13 24.52 -10.06
CA GLU A 332 2.08 24.69 -8.96
C GLU A 332 2.63 23.36 -8.42
N LEU A 333 1.77 22.35 -8.23
CA LEU A 333 2.21 21.02 -7.82
C LEU A 333 3.12 20.38 -8.86
N LEU A 334 2.83 20.58 -10.15
CA LEU A 334 3.71 20.14 -11.25
C LEU A 334 5.07 20.83 -11.23
N ALA A 335 5.09 22.14 -11.01
CA ALA A 335 6.33 22.93 -10.93
C ALA A 335 7.22 22.51 -9.74
N LEU A 336 6.63 21.94 -8.70
CA LEU A 336 7.32 21.41 -7.51
C LEU A 336 7.71 19.92 -7.66
N ASP A 337 7.52 19.30 -8.82
CA ASP A 337 7.74 17.86 -9.08
C ASP A 337 7.05 16.96 -8.03
N PHE A 338 5.82 17.31 -7.67
CA PHE A 338 5.09 16.69 -6.59
C PHE A 338 4.49 15.34 -7.01
N THR A 339 4.53 14.36 -6.12
CA THR A 339 3.94 13.04 -6.36
C THR A 339 2.60 12.91 -5.64
N ILE A 340 1.60 12.36 -6.30
CA ILE A 340 0.31 12.02 -5.69
C ILE A 340 0.15 10.50 -5.67
N ASP A 341 -0.09 9.95 -4.48
CA ASP A 341 -0.44 8.56 -4.26
C ASP A 341 -1.92 8.48 -3.82
N PRO A 342 -2.86 8.31 -4.76
CA PRO A 342 -4.28 8.52 -4.45
C PRO A 342 -4.86 7.47 -3.52
N THR A 343 -4.38 6.23 -3.53
CA THR A 343 -4.95 5.13 -2.75
C THR A 343 -6.48 5.06 -2.85
N PHE A 344 -7.01 5.12 -4.06
CA PHE A 344 -8.46 5.11 -4.30
C PHE A 344 -9.17 3.94 -3.63
N ASN A 345 -8.52 2.77 -3.60
CA ASN A 345 -9.10 1.55 -3.07
C ASN A 345 -9.50 1.64 -1.60
N ILE A 346 -8.75 2.40 -0.75
CA ILE A 346 -9.05 2.43 0.70
C ILE A 346 -10.44 3.02 1.01
N TYR A 347 -10.91 3.95 0.20
CA TYR A 347 -12.23 4.55 0.35
C TYR A 347 -13.32 3.87 -0.49
N GLU A 348 -13.01 2.77 -1.20
CA GLU A 348 -14.00 2.09 -2.06
C GLU A 348 -15.23 1.62 -1.26
N ALA A 349 -15.05 1.12 -0.05
CA ALA A 349 -16.15 0.71 0.82
C ALA A 349 -17.09 1.88 1.17
N SER A 350 -16.62 3.11 1.17
CA SER A 350 -17.42 4.31 1.41
C SER A 350 -18.40 4.60 0.27
N ARG A 351 -18.03 4.25 -0.96
CA ARG A 351 -18.88 4.42 -2.15
C ARG A 351 -19.63 3.16 -2.55
N ASP A 352 -19.13 1.98 -2.16
CA ASP A 352 -19.71 0.68 -2.50
C ASP A 352 -19.29 -0.38 -1.48
N LEU A 353 -19.92 -0.32 -0.30
CA LEU A 353 -19.64 -1.24 0.81
C LEU A 353 -19.81 -2.70 0.40
N MET A 354 -20.89 -3.01 -0.33
CA MET A 354 -21.23 -4.39 -0.64
C MET A 354 -20.23 -5.01 -1.61
N ARG A 355 -19.64 -4.23 -2.51
CA ARG A 355 -18.57 -4.69 -3.39
C ARG A 355 -17.32 -5.04 -2.60
N ALA A 356 -16.84 -4.14 -1.72
CA ALA A 356 -15.66 -4.36 -0.92
C ALA A 356 -15.85 -5.57 0.03
N ARG A 357 -16.97 -5.63 0.73
CA ARG A 357 -17.29 -6.70 1.69
C ARG A 357 -17.48 -8.07 1.03
N ARG A 358 -18.04 -8.13 -0.19
CA ARG A 358 -18.33 -9.39 -0.91
C ARG A 358 -17.26 -9.80 -1.89
N ALA A 359 -16.07 -9.24 -1.81
CA ALA A 359 -14.99 -9.64 -2.67
C ALA A 359 -14.67 -11.14 -2.50
N GLU A 360 -14.51 -11.83 -3.63
CA GLU A 360 -14.42 -13.30 -3.71
C GLU A 360 -13.25 -13.93 -2.91
N TRP A 361 -12.23 -13.12 -2.59
CA TRP A 361 -11.04 -13.58 -1.88
C TRP A 361 -11.19 -13.67 -0.37
N HIS A 362 -12.19 -12.95 0.23
CA HIS A 362 -12.29 -12.88 1.69
C HIS A 362 -12.51 -14.24 2.36
N GLU A 363 -13.36 -15.09 1.78
CA GLU A 363 -13.61 -16.41 2.34
C GLU A 363 -12.33 -17.28 2.39
N THR A 364 -11.42 -17.11 1.44
CA THR A 364 -10.24 -18.00 1.30
C THR A 364 -9.00 -17.43 1.97
N TYR A 365 -8.78 -16.13 1.85
CA TYR A 365 -7.47 -15.52 2.15
C TYR A 365 -7.48 -14.53 3.31
N THR A 366 -8.64 -14.17 3.88
CA THR A 366 -8.70 -13.24 5.01
C THR A 366 -8.63 -13.98 6.35
N LEU A 367 -7.71 -13.59 7.22
CA LEU A 367 -7.62 -14.12 8.58
C LEU A 367 -8.88 -13.79 9.39
N PRO A 368 -9.33 -14.67 10.31
CA PRO A 368 -10.45 -14.38 11.21
C PRO A 368 -10.30 -13.06 11.96
N SER A 369 -9.13 -12.80 12.52
CA SER A 369 -8.82 -11.54 13.23
C SER A 369 -8.97 -10.30 12.35
N LEU A 370 -8.48 -10.38 11.10
CA LEU A 370 -8.60 -9.29 10.14
C LEU A 370 -10.05 -9.10 9.70
N TRP A 371 -10.81 -10.19 9.53
CA TRP A 371 -12.22 -10.11 9.20
C TRP A 371 -13.05 -9.46 10.31
N GLU A 372 -12.77 -9.81 11.58
CA GLU A 372 -13.38 -9.16 12.74
C GLU A 372 -13.01 -7.67 12.82
N PHE A 373 -11.76 -7.34 12.54
CA PHE A 373 -11.31 -5.95 12.48
C PHE A 373 -12.09 -5.12 11.45
N TYR A 374 -12.51 -5.73 10.34
CA TYR A 374 -13.32 -5.08 9.31
C TYR A 374 -14.80 -4.92 9.70
N GLN A 375 -15.30 -5.59 10.76
CA GLN A 375 -16.71 -5.50 11.11
C GLN A 375 -17.04 -4.15 11.73
N PRO A 376 -18.30 -3.66 11.57
CA PRO A 376 -18.76 -2.42 12.19
C PRO A 376 -18.48 -2.36 13.68
N SER A 377 -17.76 -1.34 14.12
CA SER A 377 -17.39 -1.13 15.51
C SER A 377 -17.14 0.34 15.79
N MET A 378 -17.69 0.86 16.87
CA MET A 378 -17.41 2.22 17.34
C MET A 378 -16.00 2.36 17.97
N LYS A 379 -15.27 1.25 18.10
CA LYS A 379 -13.95 1.20 18.76
C LYS A 379 -12.83 0.83 17.79
N SER A 380 -13.14 0.60 16.53
CA SER A 380 -12.19 0.12 15.53
C SER A 380 -12.19 1.02 14.31
N HIS A 381 -10.99 1.48 13.92
CA HIS A 381 -10.77 2.18 12.65
C HIS A 381 -10.94 1.27 11.41
N GLY A 382 -11.15 -0.02 11.60
CA GLY A 382 -11.45 -0.97 10.54
C GLY A 382 -12.82 -0.77 9.90
N SER A 383 -13.73 -0.02 10.54
CA SER A 383 -15.06 0.26 10.00
C SER A 383 -15.68 1.51 10.64
N TYR A 384 -16.19 2.43 9.81
CA TYR A 384 -16.76 3.71 10.25
C TYR A 384 -18.13 4.04 9.62
N TRP A 385 -18.73 3.11 8.87
CA TRP A 385 -19.97 3.33 8.07
C TRP A 385 -21.22 2.70 8.66
N HIS A 386 -21.23 2.29 9.92
CA HIS A 386 -22.33 1.50 10.50
C HIS A 386 -23.65 2.23 10.65
N PHE A 387 -23.67 3.56 10.61
CA PHE A 387 -24.92 4.36 10.59
C PHE A 387 -25.17 5.06 9.24
N TRP A 388 -24.37 4.74 8.21
CA TRP A 388 -24.55 5.37 6.91
C TRP A 388 -25.77 4.84 6.18
N GLY A 389 -26.39 5.73 5.39
CA GLY A 389 -27.47 5.45 4.47
C GLY A 389 -27.08 5.68 3.03
N THR A 390 -28.09 5.79 2.17
CA THR A 390 -27.90 6.04 0.73
C THR A 390 -27.18 7.35 0.44
N GLU A 391 -27.42 8.38 1.25
CA GLU A 391 -26.87 9.72 1.01
C GLU A 391 -25.35 9.77 1.15
N GLU A 392 -24.76 9.03 2.09
CA GLU A 392 -23.32 8.95 2.27
C GLU A 392 -22.68 8.22 1.08
N GLU A 393 -23.24 7.10 0.63
CA GLU A 393 -22.74 6.38 -0.54
C GLU A 393 -22.84 7.23 -1.82
N VAL A 394 -23.94 7.94 -2.03
CA VAL A 394 -24.12 8.84 -3.18
C VAL A 394 -23.10 9.97 -3.12
N ALA A 395 -22.92 10.60 -1.95
CA ALA A 395 -21.93 11.65 -1.76
C ALA A 395 -20.51 11.16 -2.11
N TRP A 396 -20.13 9.97 -1.65
CA TRP A 396 -18.83 9.38 -1.98
C TRP A 396 -18.68 9.03 -3.46
N LYS A 397 -19.70 8.52 -4.13
CA LYS A 397 -19.67 8.26 -5.59
C LYS A 397 -19.44 9.54 -6.38
N GLU A 398 -20.06 10.65 -5.98
CA GLU A 398 -19.88 11.95 -6.61
C GLU A 398 -18.50 12.56 -6.29
N ASN A 399 -18.04 12.39 -5.05
CA ASN A 399 -16.70 12.79 -4.61
C ASN A 399 -15.61 12.12 -5.47
N TYR A 400 -15.73 10.81 -5.70
CA TYR A 400 -14.80 10.04 -6.55
C TYR A 400 -14.73 10.58 -7.99
N LYS A 401 -15.84 11.00 -8.58
CA LYS A 401 -15.85 11.54 -9.94
C LYS A 401 -14.97 12.78 -10.09
N ILE A 402 -15.03 13.69 -9.10
CA ILE A 402 -14.24 14.92 -9.13
C ILE A 402 -12.78 14.61 -8.80
N TRP A 403 -12.53 13.79 -7.78
CA TRP A 403 -11.20 13.36 -7.36
C TRP A 403 -10.46 12.62 -8.49
N MET A 404 -11.06 11.60 -9.08
CA MET A 404 -10.49 10.86 -10.22
C MET A 404 -10.22 11.78 -11.42
N LYS A 405 -11.10 12.77 -11.67
CA LYS A 405 -10.88 13.75 -12.72
C LYS A 405 -9.63 14.60 -12.46
N PHE A 406 -9.43 15.08 -11.21
CA PHE A 406 -8.22 15.82 -10.85
C PHE A 406 -6.96 14.97 -11.08
N ILE A 407 -6.95 13.74 -10.58
CA ILE A 407 -5.80 12.84 -10.69
C ILE A 407 -5.47 12.52 -12.15
N ASN A 408 -6.49 12.29 -12.99
CA ASN A 408 -6.27 12.03 -14.42
C ASN A 408 -5.75 13.28 -15.17
N GLU A 409 -6.28 14.46 -14.88
CA GLU A 409 -5.80 15.71 -15.47
C GLU A 409 -4.36 16.02 -15.02
N TYR A 410 -4.04 15.83 -13.73
CA TYR A 410 -2.69 15.94 -13.20
C TYR A 410 -1.70 15.03 -13.95
N LYS A 411 -2.04 13.77 -14.09
CA LYS A 411 -1.26 12.79 -14.87
C LYS A 411 -1.11 13.23 -16.34
N ASN A 412 -2.19 13.72 -16.98
CA ASN A 412 -2.15 14.15 -18.38
C ASN A 412 -1.25 15.37 -18.62
N LYS A 413 -1.08 16.23 -17.61
CA LYS A 413 -0.13 17.34 -17.63
C LYS A 413 1.31 16.92 -17.29
N GLY A 414 1.58 15.63 -17.08
CA GLY A 414 2.91 15.09 -16.77
C GLY A 414 3.18 14.85 -15.28
N GLY A 415 2.19 15.02 -14.42
CA GLY A 415 2.31 14.78 -12.98
C GLY A 415 2.56 13.31 -12.65
N ARG A 416 3.38 13.09 -11.63
CA ARG A 416 3.69 11.75 -11.13
C ARG A 416 2.56 11.26 -10.23
N VAL A 417 1.86 10.20 -10.67
CA VAL A 417 0.84 9.49 -9.89
C VAL A 417 1.33 8.08 -9.64
N THR A 418 1.44 7.69 -8.38
CA THR A 418 1.89 6.36 -7.93
C THR A 418 0.71 5.47 -7.55
N THR A 419 1.01 4.28 -7.06
CA THR A 419 0.02 3.31 -6.56
C THR A 419 0.36 2.89 -5.15
N GLY A 420 -0.56 3.08 -4.24
CA GLY A 420 -0.50 2.61 -2.86
C GLY A 420 -1.77 1.88 -2.49
N SER A 421 -1.65 0.80 -1.72
CA SER A 421 -2.80 -0.04 -1.39
C SER A 421 -3.51 0.36 -0.10
N ASP A 422 -2.79 0.92 0.86
CA ASP A 422 -3.29 1.19 2.23
C ASP A 422 -4.09 0.02 2.82
N SER A 423 -3.62 -1.20 2.50
CA SER A 423 -4.33 -2.44 2.82
C SER A 423 -4.23 -2.82 4.29
N GLY A 424 -5.14 -3.68 4.74
CA GLY A 424 -5.30 -4.08 6.14
C GLY A 424 -6.42 -3.34 6.87
N PHE A 425 -7.15 -2.46 6.19
CA PHE A 425 -8.29 -1.70 6.68
C PHE A 425 -9.48 -1.82 5.72
N ILE A 426 -10.69 -1.63 6.21
CA ILE A 426 -11.91 -1.35 5.42
C ILE A 426 -12.12 -2.33 4.25
N PHE A 427 -12.04 -3.65 4.54
CA PHE A 427 -12.14 -4.73 3.55
C PHE A 427 -11.07 -4.72 2.45
N GLN A 428 -9.98 -3.98 2.62
CA GLN A 428 -8.87 -3.97 1.67
C GLN A 428 -7.82 -5.02 2.06
N LEU A 429 -7.83 -6.17 1.38
CA LEU A 429 -6.93 -7.28 1.66
C LEU A 429 -5.57 -7.08 0.98
N TYR A 430 -4.48 -7.33 1.68
CA TYR A 430 -3.11 -7.24 1.19
C TYR A 430 -2.94 -7.93 -0.17
N GLY A 431 -2.23 -7.31 -1.09
CA GLY A 431 -2.03 -7.78 -2.46
C GLY A 431 -3.26 -7.57 -3.35
N PHE A 432 -4.42 -8.08 -2.97
CA PHE A 432 -5.67 -7.91 -3.73
C PHE A 432 -6.07 -6.43 -3.86
N ALA A 433 -5.98 -5.68 -2.77
CA ALA A 433 -6.27 -4.24 -2.76
C ALA A 433 -5.36 -3.46 -3.72
N TYR A 434 -4.10 -3.87 -3.86
CA TYR A 434 -3.18 -3.25 -4.79
C TYR A 434 -3.63 -3.39 -6.25
N ILE A 435 -4.04 -4.59 -6.66
CA ILE A 435 -4.57 -4.78 -8.02
C ILE A 435 -5.90 -4.00 -8.19
N ARG A 436 -6.68 -3.88 -7.12
CA ARG A 436 -7.88 -3.04 -7.15
C ARG A 436 -7.55 -1.57 -7.37
N GLU A 437 -6.47 -1.05 -6.81
CA GLU A 437 -5.98 0.31 -7.08
C GLU A 437 -5.66 0.51 -8.57
N LEU A 438 -5.02 -0.48 -9.22
CA LEU A 438 -4.77 -0.43 -10.66
C LEU A 438 -6.06 -0.34 -11.50
N GLU A 439 -7.10 -1.09 -11.11
CA GLU A 439 -8.41 -1.00 -11.76
C GLU A 439 -9.04 0.39 -11.56
N LEU A 440 -8.88 0.99 -10.38
CA LEU A 440 -9.42 2.32 -10.06
C LEU A 440 -8.68 3.45 -10.81
N LEU A 441 -7.37 3.33 -11.01
CA LEU A 441 -6.65 4.23 -11.91
C LEU A 441 -7.17 4.10 -13.35
N ARG A 442 -7.48 2.89 -13.79
CA ARG A 442 -8.12 2.68 -15.10
C ARG A 442 -9.51 3.32 -15.17
N GLU A 443 -10.31 3.21 -14.10
CA GLU A 443 -11.61 3.88 -13.96
C GLU A 443 -11.45 5.41 -14.02
N ALA A 444 -10.38 5.95 -13.43
CA ALA A 444 -10.04 7.36 -13.48
C ALA A 444 -9.65 7.88 -14.89
N GLY A 445 -9.43 6.99 -15.86
CA GLY A 445 -9.13 7.35 -17.25
C GLY A 445 -7.70 7.10 -17.70
N PHE A 446 -6.86 6.47 -16.88
CA PHE A 446 -5.50 6.11 -17.29
C PHE A 446 -5.50 5.05 -18.38
N HIS A 447 -4.62 5.19 -19.38
CA HIS A 447 -4.35 4.11 -20.32
C HIS A 447 -3.68 2.93 -19.60
N PRO A 448 -3.92 1.64 -20.03
CA PRO A 448 -3.29 0.50 -19.34
C PRO A 448 -1.77 0.60 -19.17
N LEU A 449 -1.03 1.11 -20.16
CA LEU A 449 0.42 1.35 -20.04
C LEU A 449 0.77 2.43 -19.00
N GLU A 450 -0.09 3.43 -18.83
CA GLU A 450 0.09 4.46 -17.79
C GLU A 450 -0.16 3.90 -16.40
N VAL A 451 -1.14 2.99 -16.26
CA VAL A 451 -1.38 2.25 -15.00
C VAL A 451 -0.13 1.46 -14.63
N ILE A 452 0.46 0.71 -15.57
CA ILE A 452 1.69 -0.05 -15.31
C ILE A 452 2.85 0.88 -14.95
N ARG A 453 3.00 2.04 -15.61
CA ARG A 453 4.02 3.03 -15.25
C ARG A 453 3.84 3.57 -13.83
N SER A 454 2.61 3.86 -13.43
CA SER A 454 2.27 4.28 -12.06
C SER A 454 2.64 3.20 -11.03
N ALA A 455 2.38 1.94 -11.38
CA ALA A 455 2.65 0.77 -10.53
C ALA A 455 4.12 0.36 -10.43
N THR A 456 4.99 0.92 -11.29
CA THR A 456 6.39 0.47 -11.42
C THR A 456 7.36 1.65 -11.42
N LEU A 457 7.59 2.28 -12.56
CA LEU A 457 8.59 3.34 -12.73
C LEU A 457 8.33 4.55 -11.83
N TYR A 458 7.08 5.00 -11.73
CA TYR A 458 6.77 6.18 -10.93
C TYR A 458 6.94 5.95 -9.42
N GLY A 459 6.62 4.73 -8.93
CA GLY A 459 6.95 4.34 -7.56
C GLY A 459 8.46 4.30 -7.32
N ALA A 460 9.23 3.74 -8.27
CA ALA A 460 10.69 3.71 -8.18
C ALA A 460 11.30 5.12 -8.17
N GLN A 461 10.81 6.04 -9.02
CA GLN A 461 11.23 7.44 -9.04
C GLN A 461 10.90 8.17 -7.74
N ALA A 462 9.70 7.98 -7.20
CA ALA A 462 9.30 8.59 -5.94
C ALA A 462 10.14 8.11 -4.74
N LEU A 463 10.71 6.89 -4.84
CA LEU A 463 11.64 6.32 -3.86
C LEU A 463 13.11 6.66 -4.15
N GLY A 464 13.43 7.27 -5.32
CA GLY A 464 14.79 7.60 -5.72
C GLY A 464 15.63 6.37 -6.05
N VAL A 465 15.04 5.33 -6.63
CA VAL A 465 15.70 4.05 -6.98
C VAL A 465 15.37 3.56 -8.39
N ASP A 466 14.95 4.45 -9.25
CA ASP A 466 14.64 4.15 -10.66
C ASP A 466 15.88 3.79 -11.52
N ASP A 467 17.06 4.06 -11.00
CA ASP A 467 18.34 3.52 -11.51
C ASP A 467 18.48 2.00 -11.29
N LYS A 468 17.72 1.43 -10.35
CA LYS A 468 17.81 0.02 -9.93
C LYS A 468 16.60 -0.82 -10.28
N ILE A 469 15.39 -0.27 -10.23
CA ILE A 469 14.10 -0.98 -10.43
C ILE A 469 13.13 -0.14 -11.27
N GLY A 470 11.93 -0.65 -11.52
CA GLY A 470 10.80 0.08 -12.12
C GLY A 470 10.70 -0.07 -13.64
N THR A 471 11.73 -0.57 -14.31
CA THR A 471 11.73 -0.93 -15.75
C THR A 471 12.54 -2.18 -15.99
N ILE A 472 12.29 -2.86 -17.15
CA ILE A 472 13.06 -4.03 -17.59
C ILE A 472 14.22 -3.52 -18.46
N GLU A 473 15.40 -3.34 -17.86
CA GLU A 473 16.60 -2.81 -18.52
C GLU A 473 17.86 -3.52 -18.05
N ILE A 474 18.85 -3.64 -18.96
CA ILE A 474 20.16 -4.23 -18.63
C ILE A 474 20.83 -3.40 -17.53
N GLY A 475 21.35 -4.08 -16.51
CA GLY A 475 22.01 -3.49 -15.34
C GLY A 475 21.10 -3.27 -14.14
N LYS A 476 19.79 -3.24 -14.33
CA LYS A 476 18.82 -3.15 -13.23
C LYS A 476 18.65 -4.48 -12.49
N LEU A 477 18.10 -4.40 -11.29
CA LEU A 477 17.77 -5.58 -10.48
C LEU A 477 16.67 -6.40 -11.16
N ALA A 478 16.75 -7.69 -11.01
CA ALA A 478 15.74 -8.62 -11.49
C ALA A 478 14.52 -8.65 -10.55
N ASP A 479 13.81 -7.53 -10.51
CA ASP A 479 12.53 -7.36 -9.85
C ASP A 479 11.45 -7.34 -10.94
N MET A 480 10.79 -8.47 -11.19
CA MET A 480 9.96 -8.72 -12.38
C MET A 480 8.75 -9.60 -12.05
N ILE A 481 7.75 -9.55 -12.94
CA ILE A 481 6.53 -10.37 -12.84
C ILE A 481 6.32 -11.08 -14.16
N ILE A 482 6.02 -12.38 -14.13
CA ILE A 482 5.60 -13.16 -15.30
C ILE A 482 4.11 -13.48 -15.19
N ILE A 483 3.36 -13.17 -16.25
CA ILE A 483 1.90 -13.33 -16.34
C ILE A 483 1.55 -14.07 -17.61
N GLU A 484 0.59 -15.01 -17.53
CA GLU A 484 0.21 -15.86 -18.67
C GLU A 484 -0.70 -15.19 -19.69
N VAL A 485 -1.41 -14.11 -19.31
CA VAL A 485 -2.42 -13.46 -20.15
C VAL A 485 -2.13 -11.95 -20.21
N ASN A 486 -2.44 -11.32 -21.35
CA ASN A 486 -2.18 -9.90 -21.58
C ASN A 486 -2.86 -8.99 -20.55
N PRO A 487 -2.12 -8.35 -19.63
CA PRO A 487 -2.70 -7.47 -18.61
C PRO A 487 -3.18 -6.14 -19.17
N LEU A 488 -2.75 -5.73 -20.37
CA LEU A 488 -3.21 -4.49 -21.01
C LEU A 488 -4.64 -4.60 -21.54
N GLU A 489 -5.11 -5.83 -21.81
CA GLU A 489 -6.50 -6.11 -22.18
C GLU A 489 -7.41 -6.21 -20.95
N ASN A 490 -6.89 -6.77 -19.86
CA ASN A 490 -7.67 -7.01 -18.65
C ASN A 490 -6.78 -7.02 -17.40
N LEU A 491 -6.78 -5.93 -16.64
CA LEU A 491 -5.99 -5.82 -15.40
C LEU A 491 -6.35 -6.87 -14.35
N LYS A 492 -7.55 -7.48 -14.39
CA LYS A 492 -7.94 -8.54 -13.45
C LYS A 492 -7.07 -9.79 -13.53
N VAL A 493 -6.36 -10.00 -14.64
CA VAL A 493 -5.41 -11.12 -14.75
C VAL A 493 -4.16 -10.91 -13.88
N LEU A 494 -3.99 -9.73 -13.27
CA LEU A 494 -2.92 -9.42 -12.32
C LEU A 494 -3.21 -9.92 -10.89
N TYR A 495 -4.48 -10.17 -10.55
CA TYR A 495 -4.75 -10.86 -9.28
C TYR A 495 -4.02 -12.19 -9.25
N GLY A 496 -3.41 -12.56 -8.13
CA GLY A 496 -2.76 -13.86 -7.97
C GLY A 496 -3.69 -15.03 -8.26
N THR A 497 -4.99 -14.85 -8.03
CA THR A 497 -6.05 -15.81 -8.36
C THR A 497 -6.49 -15.79 -9.83
N GLY A 498 -6.04 -14.82 -10.63
CA GLY A 498 -6.48 -14.62 -12.01
C GLY A 498 -7.89 -14.06 -12.14
N ALA A 499 -8.37 -14.03 -13.38
CA ALA A 499 -9.70 -13.54 -13.75
C ALA A 499 -10.65 -14.68 -14.15
N ILE A 500 -11.94 -14.52 -13.88
CA ILE A 500 -12.97 -15.45 -14.32
C ILE A 500 -13.24 -15.24 -15.82
N LYS A 501 -13.28 -16.32 -16.57
CA LYS A 501 -13.61 -16.34 -18.00
C LYS A 501 -14.60 -17.45 -18.31
N LEU A 502 -15.54 -17.16 -19.20
CA LEU A 502 -16.41 -18.16 -19.79
C LEU A 502 -15.76 -18.70 -21.08
N THR A 503 -15.61 -20.01 -21.17
CA THR A 503 -15.11 -20.67 -22.38
C THR A 503 -16.21 -20.76 -23.45
N LYS A 504 -15.83 -21.10 -24.71
CA LYS A 504 -16.79 -21.36 -25.80
C LYS A 504 -17.75 -22.51 -25.47
N ASP A 505 -17.33 -23.44 -24.62
CA ASP A 505 -18.13 -24.59 -24.16
C ASP A 505 -18.96 -24.26 -22.92
N ASN A 506 -19.20 -23.00 -22.61
CA ASN A 506 -19.94 -22.51 -21.43
C ASN A 506 -19.37 -22.98 -20.07
N LYS A 507 -18.06 -23.25 -20.00
CA LYS A 507 -17.39 -23.57 -18.73
C LYS A 507 -16.78 -22.32 -18.12
N VAL A 508 -17.01 -22.12 -16.84
CA VAL A 508 -16.34 -21.07 -16.06
C VAL A 508 -14.94 -21.56 -15.69
N VAL A 509 -13.93 -20.81 -16.10
CA VAL A 509 -12.52 -21.10 -15.78
C VAL A 509 -11.85 -19.84 -15.23
N ARG A 510 -10.76 -20.02 -14.49
CA ARG A 510 -9.85 -18.92 -14.16
C ARG A 510 -8.70 -18.89 -15.16
N VAL A 511 -8.35 -17.70 -15.60
CA VAL A 511 -7.26 -17.47 -16.55
C VAL A 511 -6.32 -16.40 -16.01
N GLY A 512 -5.05 -16.50 -16.36
CA GLY A 512 -4.03 -15.57 -15.89
C GLY A 512 -3.69 -15.78 -14.42
N GLY A 513 -3.49 -14.71 -13.74
CA GLY A 513 -2.85 -14.64 -12.44
C GLY A 513 -1.34 -14.41 -12.61
N VAL A 514 -0.74 -13.85 -11.59
CA VAL A 514 0.72 -13.81 -11.50
C VAL A 514 1.22 -15.25 -11.46
N LYS A 515 2.10 -15.61 -12.40
CA LYS A 515 2.73 -16.93 -12.42
C LYS A 515 3.96 -16.95 -11.54
N PHE A 516 4.88 -16.04 -11.83
CA PHE A 516 6.10 -15.88 -11.04
C PHE A 516 6.30 -14.42 -10.66
N THR A 517 6.67 -14.20 -9.43
CA THR A 517 7.24 -12.94 -8.95
C THR A 517 8.73 -13.16 -8.73
N ILE A 518 9.55 -12.34 -9.35
CA ILE A 518 11.00 -12.40 -9.23
C ILE A 518 11.45 -11.16 -8.47
N LYS A 519 12.16 -11.36 -7.36
CA LYS A 519 12.71 -10.28 -6.54
C LYS A 519 14.18 -10.56 -6.24
N ASP A 520 15.07 -9.66 -6.64
CA ASP A 520 16.53 -9.85 -6.57
C ASP A 520 16.99 -11.19 -7.18
N GLY A 521 16.36 -11.65 -8.28
CA GLY A 521 16.68 -12.91 -8.93
C GLY A 521 16.14 -14.17 -8.22
N ILE A 522 15.44 -14.03 -7.10
CA ILE A 522 14.70 -15.13 -6.46
C ILE A 522 13.35 -15.28 -7.17
N VAL A 523 13.03 -16.48 -7.62
CA VAL A 523 11.79 -16.80 -8.31
C VAL A 523 10.76 -17.37 -7.33
N TYR A 524 9.68 -16.66 -7.13
CA TYR A 524 8.54 -17.08 -6.29
C TYR A 524 7.39 -17.53 -7.19
N ASP A 525 6.91 -18.76 -7.01
CA ASP A 525 5.66 -19.23 -7.59
C ASP A 525 4.48 -18.59 -6.84
N ALA A 526 3.74 -17.71 -7.51
CA ALA A 526 2.67 -16.94 -6.89
C ALA A 526 1.50 -17.81 -6.43
N LYS A 527 1.18 -18.89 -7.17
CA LYS A 527 0.11 -19.83 -6.78
C LYS A 527 0.50 -20.58 -5.52
N ARG A 528 1.76 -21.01 -5.41
CA ARG A 528 2.29 -21.65 -4.20
C ARG A 528 2.22 -20.74 -2.99
N LEU A 529 2.56 -19.46 -3.15
CA LEU A 529 2.43 -18.47 -2.07
C LEU A 529 0.96 -18.31 -1.61
N LEU A 530 0.01 -18.30 -2.55
CA LEU A 530 -1.42 -18.27 -2.20
C LEU A 530 -1.88 -19.54 -1.50
N GLU A 531 -1.38 -20.73 -1.90
CA GLU A 531 -1.64 -21.99 -1.20
C GLU A 531 -1.12 -21.94 0.24
N ASP A 532 0.08 -21.41 0.45
CA ASP A 532 0.65 -21.21 1.80
C ASP A 532 -0.25 -20.28 2.63
N VAL A 533 -0.67 -19.15 2.07
CA VAL A 533 -1.58 -18.20 2.75
C VAL A 533 -2.92 -18.87 3.08
N LYS A 534 -3.50 -19.60 2.12
CA LYS A 534 -4.74 -20.35 2.37
C LYS A 534 -4.57 -21.32 3.53
N ALA A 535 -3.46 -22.06 3.57
CA ALA A 535 -3.18 -23.00 4.67
C ALA A 535 -3.05 -22.28 6.03
N MET A 536 -2.43 -21.08 6.06
CA MET A 536 -2.36 -20.24 7.27
C MET A 536 -3.76 -19.81 7.73
N VAL A 537 -4.61 -19.36 6.81
CA VAL A 537 -5.98 -18.96 7.10
C VAL A 537 -6.84 -20.12 7.55
N ASP A 538 -6.80 -21.27 6.84
CA ASP A 538 -7.54 -22.48 7.20
C ASP A 538 -7.14 -22.99 8.60
N LYS A 539 -5.85 -22.96 8.92
CA LYS A 539 -5.36 -23.30 10.27
C LYS A 539 -5.99 -22.41 11.33
N LYS A 540 -6.00 -21.09 11.14
CA LYS A 540 -6.60 -20.14 12.09
C LYS A 540 -8.10 -20.30 12.21
N LYS A 541 -8.81 -20.56 11.11
CA LYS A 541 -10.25 -20.87 11.13
C LYS A 541 -10.55 -22.13 11.93
N ASN A 542 -9.76 -23.19 11.72
CA ASN A 542 -9.95 -24.45 12.44
C ASN A 542 -9.63 -24.31 13.94
N GLU A 543 -8.54 -23.61 14.31
CA GLU A 543 -8.18 -23.34 15.71
C GLU A 543 -9.29 -22.60 16.46
N LEU A 544 -10.00 -21.68 15.79
CA LEU A 544 -11.04 -20.84 16.36
C LEU A 544 -12.46 -21.34 16.10
N ASN A 545 -12.63 -22.43 15.36
CA ASN A 545 -13.93 -22.88 14.83
C ASN A 545 -14.69 -21.73 14.14
N TYR A 546 -14.01 -20.99 13.27
CA TYR A 546 -14.45 -19.72 12.72
C TYR A 546 -14.84 -19.85 11.24
N VAL A 547 -15.96 -19.24 10.87
CA VAL A 547 -16.41 -19.13 9.48
C VAL A 547 -16.57 -17.64 9.14
N ILE A 548 -15.99 -17.21 8.02
CA ILE A 548 -16.27 -15.86 7.50
C ILE A 548 -17.68 -15.86 6.93
N TYR A 549 -18.56 -15.10 7.58
CA TYR A 549 -19.93 -14.96 7.15
C TYR A 549 -20.08 -13.85 6.11
N GLN A 550 -20.55 -14.21 4.93
CA GLN A 550 -20.88 -13.28 3.85
C GLN A 550 -22.39 -13.12 3.74
N PRO A 551 -22.92 -11.87 3.71
CA PRO A 551 -24.36 -11.66 3.53
C PRO A 551 -24.86 -12.28 2.23
N GLY A 552 -25.96 -13.06 2.31
CA GLY A 552 -26.56 -13.74 1.16
C GLY A 552 -25.93 -15.08 0.79
N MET A 553 -24.94 -15.56 1.52
CA MET A 553 -24.53 -16.97 1.50
C MET A 553 -25.53 -17.79 2.31
N LYS A 554 -25.87 -18.99 1.83
CA LYS A 554 -26.73 -19.89 2.60
C LYS A 554 -26.01 -20.26 3.90
N ASP A 555 -26.73 -20.25 5.01
CA ASP A 555 -26.27 -20.88 6.24
C ASP A 555 -25.93 -22.34 5.90
N LYS A 556 -24.68 -22.72 6.07
CA LYS A 556 -24.22 -24.08 5.86
C LYS A 556 -24.47 -24.91 7.10
#